data_3177de4172bb3176b7164262f8287210
#
_entry.id   3177de4172bb3176b7164262f8287210
#
_cell.length_a   1.000
_cell.length_b   1.000
_cell.length_c   1.000
_cell.angle_alpha   90.00
_cell.angle_beta   90.00
_cell.angle_gamma   90.00
#
_symmetry.space_group_name_H-M   'P 1'
#
loop_
_entity.id
_entity.type
_entity.pdbx_description
1 polymer ?
#
loop_
_entity_poly.entity_id
_entity_poly.type
_entity_poly.pdbx_seq_one_letter_code
_entity_poly.pdbx_strand_id
1 'polypeptide(L)'
;NSEDEIFTDLAKNYGFNFYKRPEEFSSNTSTNDEFAQDFLLNIECDVLIQILPTSPFLTETDIKEFTNFMLEGDLDALISVENKQIASVFEGKPVNFEISKPNPPSQTMVPVQAYATALMGWKKKKFLKNMQELGSAYHGGSGKTGYFELKGLSTIDIDNESDFQLAETIMLSIANKKDQKPKYYEGGKVHSEVDVPSILKRDGVANNDLFDVNNEKVSIYSILKDQPKDQSWSKRVVDSDSNSMTIICQLPGEGNRRHYHPDWNEWWYIYEGEWEWEIEGEKKIVKEGDIVFMEKNRVHKITASGSKRAIRFAVSRSDVAHVFI
;
A
#
# COMPACT_ATOMS: atom_id res chain seq x y z
N ASN A 1 14.19 -15.24 -22.46
CA ASN A 1 13.79 -16.48 -23.06
C ASN A 1 12.30 -16.42 -23.42
N SER A 2 11.96 -16.46 -24.72
CA SER A 2 10.58 -16.49 -25.21
C SER A 2 10.58 -16.98 -26.66
N GLU A 3 9.46 -17.54 -27.12
CA GLU A 3 9.19 -17.91 -28.50
C GLU A 3 8.77 -16.71 -29.37
N ASP A 4 8.26 -15.65 -28.78
CA ASP A 4 7.76 -14.48 -29.50
C ASP A 4 8.89 -13.47 -29.80
N GLU A 5 9.04 -13.14 -31.07
CA GLU A 5 10.08 -12.21 -31.56
C GLU A 5 9.88 -10.76 -31.07
N ILE A 6 8.70 -10.39 -30.62
CA ILE A 6 8.43 -9.06 -30.05
C ILE A 6 9.39 -8.72 -28.89
N PHE A 7 9.83 -9.74 -28.17
CA PHE A 7 10.79 -9.58 -27.08
C PHE A 7 12.22 -9.28 -27.53
N THR A 8 12.54 -9.44 -28.82
CA THR A 8 13.85 -9.08 -29.37
C THR A 8 14.11 -7.57 -29.28
N ASP A 9 13.10 -6.77 -29.62
CA ASP A 9 13.23 -5.31 -29.56
C ASP A 9 13.23 -4.83 -28.11
N LEU A 10 12.47 -5.47 -27.23
CA LEU A 10 12.50 -5.21 -25.81
C LEU A 10 13.90 -5.48 -25.21
N ALA A 11 14.48 -6.62 -25.57
CA ALA A 11 15.83 -6.98 -25.13
C ALA A 11 16.87 -5.95 -25.56
N LYS A 12 16.83 -5.51 -26.82
CA LYS A 12 17.72 -4.46 -27.34
C LYS A 12 17.54 -3.13 -26.59
N ASN A 13 16.30 -2.73 -26.34
CA ASN A 13 15.99 -1.47 -25.67
C ASN A 13 16.49 -1.43 -24.22
N TYR A 14 16.49 -2.56 -23.54
CA TYR A 14 16.94 -2.69 -22.15
C TYR A 14 18.36 -3.25 -22.00
N GLY A 15 19.06 -3.57 -23.10
CA GLY A 15 20.47 -3.96 -23.11
C GLY A 15 20.74 -5.38 -22.58
N PHE A 16 19.80 -6.31 -22.75
CA PHE A 16 20.01 -7.73 -22.42
C PHE A 16 19.91 -8.64 -23.67
N ASN A 17 20.40 -9.87 -23.55
CA ASN A 17 20.38 -10.83 -24.63
C ASN A 17 19.02 -11.52 -24.74
N PHE A 18 18.56 -11.72 -25.95
CA PHE A 18 17.35 -12.49 -26.23
C PHE A 18 17.71 -13.92 -26.61
N TYR A 19 17.10 -14.89 -25.94
CA TYR A 19 17.15 -16.31 -26.33
C TYR A 19 15.79 -16.70 -26.90
N LYS A 20 15.73 -17.00 -28.20
CA LYS A 20 14.52 -17.45 -28.87
C LYS A 20 14.30 -18.93 -28.52
N ARG A 21 13.28 -19.20 -27.73
CA ARG A 21 12.88 -20.55 -27.34
C ARG A 21 12.24 -21.26 -28.54
N PRO A 22 12.53 -22.56 -28.76
CA PRO A 22 11.81 -23.37 -29.74
C PRO A 22 10.29 -23.43 -29.44
N GLU A 23 9.45 -23.37 -30.48
CA GLU A 23 8.00 -23.37 -30.34
C GLU A 23 7.44 -24.60 -29.61
N GLU A 24 8.12 -25.74 -29.74
CA GLU A 24 7.76 -26.99 -29.05
C GLU A 24 7.75 -26.86 -27.52
N PHE A 25 8.57 -25.94 -26.96
CA PHE A 25 8.60 -25.64 -25.53
C PHE A 25 7.68 -24.46 -25.13
N SER A 26 6.78 -24.06 -26.00
CA SER A 26 5.87 -22.92 -25.79
C SER A 26 4.40 -23.37 -25.70
N SER A 27 4.15 -24.67 -25.71
CA SER A 27 2.82 -25.23 -25.59
C SER A 27 2.29 -25.16 -24.16
N ASN A 28 0.96 -25.21 -24.00
CA ASN A 28 0.33 -25.26 -22.67
C ASN A 28 0.66 -26.52 -21.86
N THR A 29 1.36 -27.50 -22.46
CA THR A 29 1.81 -28.74 -21.84
C THR A 29 3.30 -28.75 -21.55
N SER A 30 4.05 -27.75 -22.03
CA SER A 30 5.48 -27.65 -21.78
C SER A 30 5.77 -27.31 -20.32
N THR A 31 6.67 -28.02 -19.71
CA THR A 31 7.04 -27.87 -18.31
C THR A 31 8.19 -26.88 -18.13
N ASN A 32 8.30 -26.33 -16.93
CA ASN A 32 9.47 -25.54 -16.55
C ASN A 32 10.78 -26.31 -16.66
N ASP A 33 10.74 -27.61 -16.43
CA ASP A 33 11.89 -28.50 -16.59
C ASP A 33 12.41 -28.52 -18.05
N GLU A 34 11.51 -28.63 -19.02
CA GLU A 34 11.86 -28.74 -20.44
C GLU A 34 12.49 -27.47 -21.00
N PHE A 35 11.86 -26.31 -20.77
CA PHE A 35 12.46 -25.08 -21.31
C PHE A 35 13.68 -24.57 -20.53
N ALA A 36 13.78 -24.91 -19.23
CA ALA A 36 15.01 -24.66 -18.50
C ALA A 36 16.16 -25.60 -18.96
N GLN A 37 15.85 -26.85 -19.28
CA GLN A 37 16.81 -27.78 -19.87
C GLN A 37 17.30 -27.32 -21.23
N ASP A 38 16.39 -26.92 -22.12
CA ASP A 38 16.73 -26.37 -23.43
C ASP A 38 17.67 -25.18 -23.29
N PHE A 39 17.31 -24.21 -22.44
CA PHE A 39 18.17 -23.05 -22.20
C PHE A 39 19.56 -23.45 -21.67
N LEU A 40 19.63 -24.35 -20.70
CA LEU A 40 20.87 -24.80 -20.11
C LEU A 40 21.75 -25.60 -21.09
N LEU A 41 21.17 -26.28 -22.07
CA LEU A 41 21.94 -27.00 -23.11
C LEU A 41 22.58 -26.03 -24.11
N ASN A 42 21.93 -24.90 -24.37
CA ASN A 42 22.32 -23.93 -25.40
C ASN A 42 23.11 -22.73 -24.87
N ILE A 43 23.00 -22.41 -23.57
CA ILE A 43 23.68 -21.26 -22.95
C ILE A 43 24.76 -21.73 -21.99
N GLU A 44 25.97 -21.18 -22.13
CA GLU A 44 27.09 -21.47 -21.23
C GLU A 44 26.91 -20.68 -19.91
N CYS A 45 26.74 -21.41 -18.82
CA CYS A 45 26.64 -20.87 -17.47
C CYS A 45 26.89 -21.98 -16.44
N ASP A 46 27.26 -21.63 -15.23
CA ASP A 46 27.38 -22.57 -14.10
C ASP A 46 26.07 -22.66 -13.30
N VAL A 47 25.38 -21.56 -13.19
CA VAL A 47 24.13 -21.42 -12.44
C VAL A 47 23.08 -20.68 -13.31
N LEU A 48 21.86 -21.21 -13.33
CA LEU A 48 20.70 -20.55 -13.90
C LEU A 48 19.85 -19.96 -12.75
N ILE A 49 19.56 -18.68 -12.82
CA ILE A 49 18.52 -18.04 -12.00
C ILE A 49 17.36 -17.68 -12.92
N GLN A 50 16.22 -18.29 -12.68
CA GLN A 50 14.98 -17.99 -13.38
C GLN A 50 14.19 -16.96 -12.60
N ILE A 51 13.74 -15.90 -13.28
CA ILE A 51 12.88 -14.86 -12.75
C ILE A 51 11.57 -14.93 -13.51
N LEU A 52 10.43 -15.08 -12.84
CA LEU A 52 9.12 -15.13 -13.48
C LEU A 52 8.58 -13.73 -13.69
N PRO A 53 8.14 -13.38 -14.92
CA PRO A 53 7.59 -12.06 -15.23
C PRO A 53 6.23 -11.81 -14.56
N THR A 54 5.56 -12.85 -14.09
CA THR A 54 4.30 -12.80 -13.33
C THR A 54 4.48 -12.26 -11.90
N SER A 55 5.71 -12.04 -11.46
CA SER A 55 6.03 -11.48 -10.14
C SER A 55 6.53 -10.02 -10.25
N PRO A 56 5.61 -9.04 -10.49
CA PRO A 56 5.97 -7.68 -10.89
C PRO A 56 6.58 -6.82 -9.79
N PHE A 57 6.53 -7.29 -8.53
CA PHE A 57 7.04 -6.54 -7.39
C PHE A 57 8.40 -7.02 -6.88
N LEU A 58 9.03 -7.96 -7.57
CA LEU A 58 10.41 -8.34 -7.26
C LEU A 58 11.33 -7.13 -7.36
N THR A 59 12.19 -6.97 -6.37
CA THR A 59 13.15 -5.89 -6.31
C THR A 59 14.55 -6.37 -6.73
N GLU A 60 15.41 -5.44 -7.13
CA GLU A 60 16.81 -5.71 -7.37
C GLU A 60 17.51 -6.32 -6.13
N THR A 61 17.09 -5.90 -4.94
CA THR A 61 17.59 -6.43 -3.67
C THR A 61 17.22 -7.90 -3.50
N ASP A 62 15.97 -8.27 -3.73
CA ASP A 62 15.52 -9.67 -3.65
C ASP A 62 16.34 -10.57 -4.57
N ILE A 63 16.57 -10.14 -5.82
CA ILE A 63 17.34 -10.90 -6.81
C ILE A 63 18.80 -11.05 -6.37
N LYS A 64 19.42 -9.98 -5.87
CA LYS A 64 20.81 -10.02 -5.39
C LYS A 64 20.98 -10.92 -4.18
N GLU A 65 20.10 -10.78 -3.19
CA GLU A 65 20.13 -11.59 -1.97
C GLU A 65 19.90 -13.08 -2.28
N PHE A 66 18.93 -13.39 -3.14
CA PHE A 66 18.67 -14.75 -3.61
C PHE A 66 19.90 -15.34 -4.30
N THR A 67 20.51 -14.58 -5.21
CA THR A 67 21.70 -15.03 -5.96
C THR A 67 22.88 -15.28 -5.02
N ASN A 68 23.14 -14.38 -4.09
CA ASN A 68 24.22 -14.54 -3.11
C ASN A 68 23.96 -15.75 -2.21
N PHE A 69 22.74 -15.94 -1.74
CA PHE A 69 22.35 -17.10 -0.92
C PHE A 69 22.58 -18.43 -1.66
N MET A 70 22.25 -18.47 -2.97
CA MET A 70 22.51 -19.64 -3.81
C MET A 70 24.02 -19.97 -3.90
N LEU A 71 24.84 -18.94 -4.14
CA LEU A 71 26.27 -19.10 -4.37
C LEU A 71 27.03 -19.42 -3.08
N GLU A 72 26.75 -18.68 -2.00
CA GLU A 72 27.41 -18.85 -0.70
C GLU A 72 26.98 -20.13 0.02
N GLY A 73 25.74 -20.56 -0.16
CA GLY A 73 25.18 -21.76 0.47
C GLY A 73 25.66 -23.09 -0.13
N ASP A 74 26.43 -23.04 -1.23
CA ASP A 74 26.81 -24.22 -2.02
C ASP A 74 25.62 -25.14 -2.32
N LEU A 75 24.52 -24.52 -2.73
CA LEU A 75 23.25 -25.18 -3.04
C LEU A 75 23.26 -25.70 -4.48
N ASP A 76 22.62 -26.84 -4.71
CA ASP A 76 22.37 -27.36 -6.07
C ASP A 76 21.11 -26.79 -6.68
N ALA A 77 20.12 -26.46 -5.83
CA ALA A 77 18.90 -25.73 -6.18
C ALA A 77 18.48 -24.76 -5.06
N LEU A 78 17.86 -23.66 -5.42
CA LEU A 78 17.26 -22.69 -4.50
C LEU A 78 15.89 -22.27 -5.02
N ILE A 79 14.90 -22.30 -4.14
CA ILE A 79 13.51 -22.02 -4.48
C ILE A 79 13.02 -20.90 -3.59
N SER A 80 12.40 -19.87 -4.17
CA SER A 80 11.76 -18.83 -3.39
C SER A 80 10.44 -19.31 -2.78
N VAL A 81 10.25 -18.99 -1.50
CA VAL A 81 9.08 -19.38 -0.72
C VAL A 81 8.50 -18.21 0.05
N GLU A 82 7.23 -18.28 0.37
CA GLU A 82 6.58 -17.45 1.36
C GLU A 82 6.32 -18.27 2.63
N ASN A 83 6.69 -17.74 3.79
CA ASN A 83 6.38 -18.35 5.07
C ASN A 83 4.95 -17.99 5.50
N LYS A 84 3.99 -18.90 5.27
CA LYS A 84 2.59 -18.75 5.68
C LYS A 84 2.39 -19.21 7.12
N GLN A 85 2.29 -18.26 8.04
CA GLN A 85 2.09 -18.53 9.48
C GLN A 85 0.62 -18.72 9.82
N ILE A 86 -0.02 -19.68 9.15
CA ILE A 86 -1.43 -20.04 9.29
C ILE A 86 -1.59 -21.55 9.46
N ALA A 87 -2.71 -21.98 10.07
CA ALA A 87 -3.07 -23.39 10.11
C ALA A 87 -3.35 -23.90 8.69
N SER A 88 -2.64 -24.91 8.25
CA SER A 88 -2.69 -25.44 6.89
C SER A 88 -3.14 -26.89 6.87
N VAL A 89 -3.90 -27.25 5.84
CA VAL A 89 -4.45 -28.59 5.62
C VAL A 89 -4.08 -29.03 4.20
N PHE A 90 -3.60 -30.26 4.05
CA PHE A 90 -3.35 -30.89 2.76
C PHE A 90 -4.12 -32.21 2.69
N GLU A 91 -4.92 -32.39 1.65
CA GLU A 91 -5.81 -33.57 1.47
C GLU A 91 -6.63 -33.96 2.72
N GLY A 92 -7.16 -32.94 3.41
CA GLY A 92 -7.94 -33.12 4.62
C GLY A 92 -7.13 -33.42 5.90
N LYS A 93 -5.79 -33.43 5.82
CA LYS A 93 -4.91 -33.68 6.97
C LYS A 93 -4.19 -32.41 7.39
N PRO A 94 -4.04 -32.14 8.70
CA PRO A 94 -3.29 -31.00 9.18
C PRO A 94 -1.79 -31.13 8.81
N VAL A 95 -1.19 -30.00 8.45
CA VAL A 95 0.24 -29.90 8.09
C VAL A 95 1.07 -29.39 9.27
N ASN A 96 0.65 -28.29 9.89
CA ASN A 96 1.44 -27.61 10.92
C ASN A 96 0.70 -27.39 12.25
N PHE A 97 -0.37 -28.16 12.50
CA PHE A 97 -1.07 -28.17 13.78
C PHE A 97 -1.58 -29.56 14.13
N GLU A 98 -1.96 -29.78 15.39
CA GLU A 98 -2.55 -31.04 15.88
C GLU A 98 -4.01 -30.81 16.23
N ILE A 99 -4.93 -31.61 15.63
CA ILE A 99 -6.38 -31.50 15.88
C ILE A 99 -6.76 -31.68 17.35
N SER A 100 -5.99 -32.49 18.08
CA SER A 100 -6.26 -32.84 19.49
C SER A 100 -5.72 -31.82 20.49
N LYS A 101 -5.03 -30.77 20.04
CA LYS A 101 -4.45 -29.74 20.90
C LYS A 101 -5.14 -28.40 20.71
N PRO A 102 -5.14 -27.53 21.76
CA PRO A 102 -5.59 -26.16 21.60
C PRO A 102 -4.81 -25.44 20.50
N ASN A 103 -5.51 -24.64 19.69
CA ASN A 103 -4.86 -23.85 18.65
C ASN A 103 -4.00 -22.75 19.28
N PRO A 104 -2.69 -22.71 19.02
CA PRO A 104 -1.84 -21.65 19.55
C PRO A 104 -2.15 -20.29 18.86
N PRO A 105 -1.75 -19.15 19.47
CA PRO A 105 -1.77 -17.88 18.77
C PRO A 105 -1.02 -17.97 17.43
N SER A 106 -1.57 -17.36 16.39
CA SER A 106 -0.99 -17.43 15.02
C SER A 106 0.47 -17.04 14.98
N GLN A 107 0.90 -16.08 15.82
CA GLN A 107 2.28 -15.61 15.91
C GLN A 107 3.28 -16.66 16.41
N THR A 108 2.79 -17.74 17.02
CA THR A 108 3.63 -18.83 17.57
C THR A 108 3.56 -20.11 16.74
N MET A 109 2.74 -20.14 15.69
CA MET A 109 2.64 -21.30 14.80
C MET A 109 3.91 -21.44 13.97
N VAL A 110 4.30 -22.70 13.70
CA VAL A 110 5.36 -23.00 12.73
C VAL A 110 4.81 -22.68 11.33
N PRO A 111 5.45 -21.81 10.55
CA PRO A 111 4.97 -21.46 9.23
C PRO A 111 5.08 -22.62 8.25
N VAL A 112 4.15 -22.69 7.29
CA VAL A 112 4.29 -23.54 6.11
C VAL A 112 5.00 -22.74 5.03
N GLN A 113 5.99 -23.36 4.39
CA GLN A 113 6.70 -22.76 3.27
C GLN A 113 5.95 -23.04 1.97
N ALA A 114 5.21 -22.05 1.47
CA ALA A 114 4.58 -22.11 0.17
C ALA A 114 5.54 -21.58 -0.91
N TYR A 115 5.59 -22.22 -2.07
CA TYR A 115 6.39 -21.68 -3.18
C TYR A 115 5.85 -20.32 -3.58
N ALA A 116 6.74 -19.33 -3.63
CA ALA A 116 6.43 -18.01 -4.16
C ALA A 116 6.62 -17.95 -5.68
N THR A 117 7.25 -18.98 -6.26
CA THR A 117 7.54 -19.18 -7.70
C THR A 117 8.29 -18.05 -8.41
N ALA A 118 8.49 -16.92 -7.76
CA ALA A 118 9.09 -15.72 -8.33
C ALA A 118 10.54 -15.87 -8.76
N LEU A 119 11.35 -16.57 -7.95
CA LEU A 119 12.78 -16.85 -8.17
C LEU A 119 13.09 -18.32 -7.98
N MET A 120 13.77 -18.89 -8.95
CA MET A 120 14.26 -20.27 -8.91
C MET A 120 15.72 -20.29 -9.37
N GLY A 121 16.54 -21.10 -8.72
CA GLY A 121 17.97 -21.21 -9.05
C GLY A 121 18.45 -22.65 -9.11
N TRP A 122 19.31 -22.98 -10.07
CA TRP A 122 19.88 -24.33 -10.21
C TRP A 122 21.33 -24.29 -10.70
N LYS A 123 22.17 -25.15 -10.15
CA LYS A 123 23.46 -25.47 -10.77
C LYS A 123 23.23 -26.27 -12.05
N LYS A 124 23.72 -25.80 -13.19
CA LYS A 124 23.55 -26.40 -14.52
C LYS A 124 23.88 -27.93 -14.50
N LYS A 125 25.04 -28.29 -14.01
CA LYS A 125 25.47 -29.71 -14.01
C LYS A 125 24.51 -30.61 -13.24
N LYS A 126 24.01 -30.12 -12.10
CA LYS A 126 23.08 -30.88 -11.26
C LYS A 126 21.70 -30.96 -11.86
N PHE A 127 21.21 -29.88 -12.42
CA PHE A 127 19.93 -29.82 -13.13
C PHE A 127 19.90 -30.84 -14.27
N LEU A 128 20.89 -30.77 -15.19
CA LEU A 128 20.95 -31.66 -16.34
C LEU A 128 21.09 -33.14 -15.92
N LYS A 129 21.86 -33.44 -14.86
CA LYS A 129 21.94 -34.77 -14.30
C LYS A 129 20.58 -35.25 -13.77
N ASN A 130 19.86 -34.42 -13.01
CA ASN A 130 18.53 -34.78 -12.50
C ASN A 130 17.54 -35.02 -13.64
N MET A 131 17.56 -34.22 -14.70
CA MET A 131 16.73 -34.45 -15.88
C MET A 131 16.98 -35.81 -16.53
N GLN A 132 18.28 -36.20 -16.65
CA GLN A 132 18.66 -37.48 -17.21
C GLN A 132 18.25 -38.66 -16.31
N GLU A 133 18.44 -38.54 -14.99
CA GLU A 133 18.28 -39.67 -14.05
C GLU A 133 16.84 -39.80 -13.52
N LEU A 134 16.14 -38.67 -13.35
CA LEU A 134 14.84 -38.60 -12.68
C LEU A 134 13.70 -38.10 -13.60
N GLY A 135 14.04 -37.51 -14.74
CA GLY A 135 13.08 -36.86 -15.63
C GLY A 135 12.54 -35.54 -15.09
N SER A 136 13.09 -35.02 -13.99
CA SER A 136 12.69 -33.76 -13.37
C SER A 136 13.82 -33.17 -12.53
N ALA A 137 13.93 -31.83 -12.52
CA ALA A 137 14.93 -31.09 -11.76
C ALA A 137 14.38 -29.84 -11.07
N TYR A 138 13.19 -29.41 -11.45
CA TYR A 138 12.55 -28.17 -10.98
C TYR A 138 12.54 -28.03 -9.45
N HIS A 139 12.20 -29.08 -8.73
CA HIS A 139 12.18 -29.11 -7.26
C HIS A 139 13.53 -29.46 -6.61
N GLY A 140 14.64 -29.41 -7.38
CA GLY A 140 15.99 -29.70 -6.91
C GLY A 140 16.44 -31.17 -7.03
N GLY A 141 15.51 -32.09 -7.24
CA GLY A 141 15.80 -33.53 -7.46
C GLY A 141 16.64 -34.15 -6.34
N SER A 142 17.75 -34.81 -6.70
CA SER A 142 18.67 -35.47 -5.74
C SER A 142 19.71 -34.49 -5.16
N GLY A 143 19.61 -33.17 -5.40
CA GLY A 143 20.57 -32.18 -4.95
C GLY A 143 20.31 -31.63 -3.56
N LYS A 144 21.25 -30.78 -3.10
CA LYS A 144 21.07 -29.96 -1.91
C LYS A 144 20.17 -28.76 -2.26
N THR A 145 18.89 -28.81 -1.87
CA THR A 145 17.92 -27.76 -2.14
C THR A 145 17.80 -26.83 -0.93
N GLY A 146 17.86 -25.52 -1.18
CA GLY A 146 17.56 -24.47 -0.20
C GLY A 146 16.23 -23.80 -0.48
N TYR A 147 15.70 -23.10 0.52
CA TYR A 147 14.49 -22.31 0.42
C TYR A 147 14.78 -20.89 0.86
N PHE A 148 14.47 -19.92 0.01
CA PHE A 148 14.70 -18.49 0.26
C PHE A 148 13.38 -17.79 0.49
N GLU A 149 13.23 -17.16 1.65
CA GLU A 149 11.99 -16.46 2.01
C GLU A 149 11.88 -15.10 1.29
N LEU A 150 10.87 -14.96 0.44
CA LEU A 150 10.41 -13.67 -0.05
C LEU A 150 9.31 -13.12 0.88
N LYS A 151 9.20 -11.79 0.96
CA LYS A 151 8.29 -11.11 1.88
C LYS A 151 7.47 -10.01 1.20
N GLY A 152 6.29 -9.76 1.76
CA GLY A 152 5.46 -8.64 1.35
C GLY A 152 5.02 -8.73 -0.12
N LEU A 153 5.21 -7.66 -0.87
CA LEU A 153 4.75 -7.58 -2.25
C LEU A 153 5.53 -8.50 -3.21
N SER A 154 6.77 -8.86 -2.88
CA SER A 154 7.60 -9.75 -3.71
C SER A 154 7.06 -11.18 -3.82
N THR A 155 6.03 -11.53 -3.02
CA THR A 155 5.34 -12.83 -3.10
C THR A 155 4.08 -12.81 -3.96
N ILE A 156 3.70 -11.66 -4.53
CA ILE A 156 2.53 -11.54 -5.39
C ILE A 156 2.86 -12.11 -6.77
N ASP A 157 2.04 -13.04 -7.20
CA ASP A 157 2.07 -13.67 -8.51
C ASP A 157 0.79 -13.36 -9.29
N ILE A 158 0.87 -13.22 -10.61
CA ILE A 158 -0.25 -12.91 -11.50
C ILE A 158 -0.56 -14.15 -12.34
N ASP A 159 -1.58 -14.89 -11.94
CA ASP A 159 -2.06 -16.07 -12.65
C ASP A 159 -3.35 -15.80 -13.46
N ASN A 160 -4.10 -14.77 -13.07
CA ASN A 160 -5.41 -14.47 -13.66
C ASN A 160 -5.70 -12.95 -13.64
N GLU A 161 -6.82 -12.57 -14.25
CA GLU A 161 -7.24 -11.17 -14.36
C GLU A 161 -7.43 -10.47 -13.01
N SER A 162 -7.93 -11.16 -11.99
CA SER A 162 -8.11 -10.55 -10.66
C SER A 162 -6.78 -10.24 -9.98
N ASP A 163 -5.75 -11.08 -10.18
CA ASP A 163 -4.41 -10.85 -9.67
C ASP A 163 -3.77 -9.66 -10.38
N PHE A 164 -3.98 -9.56 -11.71
CA PHE A 164 -3.53 -8.41 -12.48
C PHE A 164 -4.13 -7.10 -11.99
N GLN A 165 -5.45 -7.06 -11.78
CA GLN A 165 -6.14 -5.87 -11.26
C GLN A 165 -5.66 -5.49 -9.85
N LEU A 166 -5.38 -6.47 -9.00
CA LEU A 166 -4.78 -6.24 -7.70
C LEU A 166 -3.39 -5.64 -7.83
N ALA A 167 -2.53 -6.23 -8.66
CA ALA A 167 -1.18 -5.75 -8.90
C ALA A 167 -1.17 -4.33 -9.49
N GLU A 168 -2.03 -4.05 -10.46
CA GLU A 168 -2.19 -2.71 -11.04
C GLU A 168 -2.59 -1.68 -9.98
N THR A 169 -3.57 -2.01 -9.12
CA THR A 169 -4.00 -1.14 -8.02
C THR A 169 -2.84 -0.82 -7.07
N ILE A 170 -2.04 -1.82 -6.72
CA ILE A 170 -0.85 -1.64 -5.87
C ILE A 170 0.19 -0.77 -6.57
N MET A 171 0.48 -1.02 -7.85
CA MET A 171 1.44 -0.23 -8.63
C MET A 171 1.02 1.24 -8.73
N LEU A 172 -0.25 1.51 -9.03
CA LEU A 172 -0.80 2.86 -9.04
C LEU A 172 -0.69 3.53 -7.67
N SER A 173 -0.96 2.81 -6.59
CA SER A 173 -0.79 3.32 -5.22
C SER A 173 0.67 3.67 -4.91
N ILE A 174 1.62 2.84 -5.34
CA ILE A 174 3.07 3.08 -5.18
C ILE A 174 3.50 4.29 -6.02
N ALA A 175 3.06 4.38 -7.27
CA ALA A 175 3.36 5.51 -8.16
C ALA A 175 2.84 6.83 -7.58
N ASN A 176 1.59 6.85 -7.13
CA ASN A 176 0.99 8.03 -6.49
C ASN A 176 1.72 8.45 -5.20
N LYS A 177 2.32 7.50 -4.46
CA LYS A 177 3.15 7.82 -3.30
C LYS A 177 4.52 8.38 -3.66
N LYS A 178 5.09 8.03 -4.81
CA LYS A 178 6.41 8.55 -5.26
C LYS A 178 6.35 10.04 -5.62
N ASP A 179 5.20 10.52 -6.09
CA ASP A 179 5.01 11.96 -6.37
C ASP A 179 4.69 12.77 -5.10
N GLN A 180 4.35 12.12 -4.00
CA GLN A 180 4.22 12.73 -2.70
C GLN A 180 5.60 12.70 -2.01
N LYS A 181 6.33 13.81 -2.05
CA LYS A 181 7.53 13.97 -1.21
C LYS A 181 7.13 13.67 0.23
N PRO A 182 7.70 12.64 0.88
CA PRO A 182 7.41 12.38 2.28
C PRO A 182 7.82 13.61 3.07
N LYS A 183 6.86 14.25 3.74
CA LYS A 183 7.14 15.33 4.68
C LYS A 183 7.56 14.68 5.98
N TYR A 184 8.86 14.54 6.16
CA TYR A 184 9.43 14.08 7.42
C TYR A 184 9.32 15.19 8.44
N TYR A 185 8.60 14.94 9.52
CA TYR A 185 8.73 15.69 10.74
C TYR A 185 9.80 15.03 11.62
N GLU A 186 10.95 15.64 11.67
CA GLU A 186 11.97 15.29 12.67
C GLU A 186 11.58 15.91 14.02
N GLY A 187 11.32 15.05 15.02
CA GLY A 187 11.37 15.42 16.41
C GLY A 187 10.07 15.87 17.08
N GLY A 188 9.03 15.04 17.12
CA GLY A 188 7.87 15.22 17.99
C GLY A 188 7.09 13.92 18.19
N LYS A 189 6.45 13.77 19.34
CA LYS A 189 5.47 12.69 19.51
C LYS A 189 4.28 13.00 18.61
N VAL A 190 4.15 12.28 17.50
CA VAL A 190 3.00 12.38 16.60
C VAL A 190 1.78 11.81 17.34
N HIS A 191 0.76 12.63 17.53
CA HIS A 191 -0.51 12.23 18.09
C HIS A 191 -1.58 12.29 17.00
N SER A 192 -2.23 11.15 16.72
CA SER A 192 -3.28 11.04 15.73
C SER A 192 -4.63 10.85 16.42
N GLU A 193 -5.63 11.59 16.01
CA GLU A 193 -7.00 11.51 16.51
C GLU A 193 -8.00 11.47 15.34
N VAL A 194 -9.08 10.72 15.51
CA VAL A 194 -10.17 10.58 14.52
C VAL A 194 -11.52 11.05 15.07
N ASP A 195 -11.65 11.26 16.37
CA ASP A 195 -12.87 11.73 17.03
C ASP A 195 -13.04 13.24 16.87
N VAL A 196 -13.67 13.66 15.77
CA VAL A 196 -13.90 15.07 15.43
C VAL A 196 -14.60 15.85 16.55
N PRO A 197 -15.63 15.34 17.27
CA PRO A 197 -16.21 16.01 18.42
C PRO A 197 -15.18 16.36 19.50
N SER A 198 -14.33 15.42 19.88
CA SER A 198 -13.27 15.65 20.87
C SER A 198 -12.19 16.60 20.36
N ILE A 199 -11.87 16.53 19.08
CA ILE A 199 -10.92 17.45 18.42
C ILE A 199 -11.41 18.88 18.51
N LEU A 200 -12.63 19.14 18.06
CA LEU A 200 -13.23 20.48 18.09
C LEU A 200 -13.35 21.04 19.52
N LYS A 201 -13.72 20.20 20.49
CA LYS A 201 -13.75 20.59 21.90
C LYS A 201 -12.37 20.99 22.43
N ARG A 202 -11.32 20.27 22.06
CA ARG A 202 -9.93 20.60 22.44
C ARG A 202 -9.38 21.81 21.70
N ASP A 203 -9.90 22.08 20.51
CA ASP A 203 -9.62 23.29 19.74
C ASP A 203 -10.45 24.52 20.21
N GLY A 204 -11.15 24.38 21.33
CA GLY A 204 -11.82 25.48 22.02
C GLY A 204 -13.26 25.77 21.55
N VAL A 205 -13.86 24.90 20.75
CA VAL A 205 -15.28 25.07 20.34
C VAL A 205 -16.18 24.82 21.55
N ALA A 206 -16.84 25.86 22.01
CA ALA A 206 -17.63 25.88 23.26
C ALA A 206 -18.89 24.99 23.15
N ASN A 207 -19.61 25.09 22.05
CA ASN A 207 -20.82 24.31 21.80
C ASN A 207 -20.63 23.43 20.59
N ASN A 208 -20.57 22.11 20.82
CA ASN A 208 -20.29 21.14 19.76
C ASN A 208 -21.48 20.19 19.58
N ASP A 209 -22.30 20.45 18.54
CA ASP A 209 -23.44 19.62 18.18
C ASP A 209 -23.19 18.92 16.84
N LEU A 210 -22.89 17.64 16.91
CA LEU A 210 -22.66 16.76 15.74
C LEU A 210 -23.76 15.71 15.59
N PHE A 211 -24.89 15.88 16.26
CA PHE A 211 -26.05 15.02 16.17
C PHE A 211 -27.14 15.67 15.31
N ASP A 212 -28.16 14.89 14.96
CA ASP A 212 -29.33 15.36 14.22
C ASP A 212 -29.00 15.81 12.77
N VAL A 213 -28.30 14.94 12.04
CA VAL A 213 -27.76 15.18 10.69
C VAL A 213 -28.63 14.54 9.59
N ASN A 214 -28.31 14.88 8.32
CA ASN A 214 -28.91 14.31 7.10
C ASN A 214 -30.39 14.64 6.92
N ASN A 215 -30.81 15.82 7.33
CA ASN A 215 -32.15 16.33 6.96
C ASN A 215 -32.21 16.65 5.45
N GLU A 216 -33.28 16.31 4.75
CA GLU A 216 -33.44 16.55 3.31
C GLU A 216 -33.20 18.03 2.93
N LYS A 217 -33.54 18.95 3.84
CA LYS A 217 -33.33 20.39 3.66
C LYS A 217 -32.95 21.05 4.98
N VAL A 218 -31.82 21.73 4.97
CA VAL A 218 -31.35 22.55 6.10
C VAL A 218 -31.14 23.98 5.62
N SER A 219 -31.63 24.97 6.39
CA SER A 219 -31.37 26.38 6.14
C SER A 219 -30.25 26.88 7.03
N ILE A 220 -29.17 27.37 6.43
CA ILE A 220 -28.07 27.98 7.18
C ILE A 220 -28.57 29.18 7.99
N TYR A 221 -29.52 29.98 7.47
CA TYR A 221 -30.09 31.13 8.17
C TYR A 221 -30.86 30.72 9.43
N SER A 222 -31.57 29.59 9.41
CA SER A 222 -32.22 29.04 10.59
C SER A 222 -31.21 28.63 11.65
N ILE A 223 -30.16 27.89 11.25
CA ILE A 223 -29.08 27.50 12.15
C ILE A 223 -28.46 28.71 12.81
N LEU A 224 -28.08 29.73 12.03
CA LEU A 224 -27.41 30.92 12.55
C LEU A 224 -28.28 31.71 13.51
N LYS A 225 -29.62 31.67 13.34
CA LYS A 225 -30.58 32.36 14.23
C LYS A 225 -30.62 31.71 15.61
N ASP A 226 -30.45 30.38 15.65
CA ASP A 226 -30.59 29.58 16.88
C ASP A 226 -29.27 29.44 17.64
N GLN A 227 -28.13 29.81 17.01
CA GLN A 227 -26.80 29.69 17.62
C GLN A 227 -26.33 30.96 18.34
N PRO A 228 -25.54 30.84 19.42
CA PRO A 228 -24.99 31.99 20.13
C PRO A 228 -24.07 32.83 19.23
N LYS A 229 -24.07 34.16 19.48
CA LYS A 229 -23.21 35.09 18.72
C LYS A 229 -21.88 35.39 19.38
N ASP A 230 -21.78 35.10 20.66
CA ASP A 230 -20.67 35.42 21.55
C ASP A 230 -19.86 34.20 22.01
N GLN A 231 -20.13 33.04 21.43
CA GLN A 231 -19.44 31.79 21.71
C GLN A 231 -19.14 31.04 20.42
N SER A 232 -18.07 30.28 20.42
CA SER A 232 -17.78 29.34 19.33
C SER A 232 -18.73 28.14 19.38
N TRP A 233 -19.07 27.65 18.21
CA TRP A 233 -19.95 26.49 18.07
C TRP A 233 -19.62 25.69 16.78
N SER A 234 -20.02 24.45 16.76
CA SER A 234 -20.00 23.62 15.55
C SER A 234 -21.31 22.83 15.44
N LYS A 235 -21.77 22.65 14.20
CA LYS A 235 -22.93 21.82 13.90
C LYS A 235 -22.69 21.02 12.63
N ARG A 236 -22.79 19.69 12.74
CA ARG A 236 -22.74 18.82 11.56
C ARG A 236 -24.12 18.80 10.91
N VAL A 237 -24.17 18.95 9.60
CA VAL A 237 -25.42 18.98 8.83
C VAL A 237 -25.49 17.86 7.78
N VAL A 238 -24.35 17.31 7.38
CA VAL A 238 -24.26 16.13 6.52
C VAL A 238 -23.28 15.15 7.16
N ASP A 239 -23.63 13.87 7.18
CA ASP A 239 -22.76 12.77 7.57
C ASP A 239 -23.13 11.51 6.75
N SER A 240 -22.26 11.10 5.87
CA SER A 240 -22.44 9.95 4.99
C SER A 240 -21.14 9.13 4.86
N ASP A 241 -21.24 7.98 4.27
CA ASP A 241 -20.08 7.10 4.04
C ASP A 241 -18.96 7.77 3.22
N SER A 242 -19.32 8.71 2.34
CA SER A 242 -18.39 9.38 1.44
C SER A 242 -17.89 10.72 1.96
N ASN A 243 -18.70 11.48 2.70
CA ASN A 243 -18.33 12.79 3.19
C ASN A 243 -19.21 13.25 4.36
N SER A 244 -18.72 14.26 5.08
CA SER A 244 -19.47 15.00 6.08
C SER A 244 -19.33 16.50 5.83
N MET A 245 -20.30 17.30 6.26
CA MET A 245 -20.22 18.76 6.29
C MET A 245 -20.50 19.27 7.71
N THR A 246 -19.54 19.98 8.26
CA THR A 246 -19.63 20.61 9.58
C THR A 246 -19.52 22.12 9.44
N ILE A 247 -20.46 22.83 9.99
CA ILE A 247 -20.45 24.32 10.11
C ILE A 247 -19.69 24.61 11.41
N ILE A 248 -18.67 25.46 11.33
CA ILE A 248 -17.82 25.82 12.45
C ILE A 248 -17.79 27.35 12.57
N CYS A 249 -18.23 27.85 13.71
CA CYS A 249 -18.13 29.25 14.10
C CYS A 249 -17.08 29.42 15.17
N GLN A 250 -16.14 30.33 14.97
CA GLN A 250 -15.12 30.65 15.96
C GLN A 250 -15.00 32.17 16.13
N LEU A 251 -14.57 32.58 17.32
CA LEU A 251 -14.33 33.98 17.66
C LEU A 251 -12.91 34.40 17.28
N PRO A 252 -12.62 35.70 17.18
CA PRO A 252 -11.28 36.18 16.84
C PRO A 252 -10.18 35.57 17.75
N GLY A 253 -9.13 35.05 17.12
CA GLY A 253 -8.03 34.38 17.80
C GLY A 253 -8.23 32.88 18.07
N GLU A 254 -9.45 32.35 17.96
CA GLU A 254 -9.72 30.94 18.05
C GLU A 254 -9.43 30.24 16.71
N GLY A 255 -9.18 28.94 16.77
CA GLY A 255 -8.86 28.16 15.57
C GLY A 255 -8.59 26.71 15.90
N ASN A 256 -8.01 25.99 14.98
CA ASN A 256 -7.57 24.63 15.19
C ASN A 256 -6.04 24.55 15.36
N ARG A 257 -5.59 23.49 16.05
CA ARG A 257 -4.17 23.20 16.23
C ARG A 257 -3.53 22.84 14.89
N ARG A 258 -2.22 22.98 14.79
CA ARG A 258 -1.45 22.60 13.63
C ARG A 258 -1.51 21.09 13.42
N HIS A 259 -1.94 20.64 12.24
CA HIS A 259 -2.11 19.23 11.91
C HIS A 259 -2.09 19.00 10.40
N TYR A 260 -2.13 17.73 10.00
CA TYR A 260 -2.38 17.29 8.62
C TYR A 260 -3.27 16.04 8.62
N HIS A 261 -3.86 15.74 7.46
CA HIS A 261 -4.66 14.54 7.21
C HIS A 261 -3.87 13.57 6.33
N PRO A 262 -3.55 12.35 6.78
CA PRO A 262 -2.69 11.44 6.01
C PRO A 262 -3.39 10.77 4.82
N ASP A 263 -4.70 10.61 4.88
CA ASP A 263 -5.47 9.73 4.01
C ASP A 263 -6.62 10.40 3.25
N TRP A 264 -6.90 11.68 3.51
CA TRP A 264 -8.04 12.36 2.89
C TRP A 264 -7.76 13.83 2.59
N ASN A 265 -8.37 14.33 1.48
CA ASN A 265 -8.39 15.74 1.14
C ASN A 265 -9.55 16.43 1.87
N GLU A 266 -9.36 17.68 2.25
CA GLU A 266 -10.37 18.47 2.91
C GLU A 266 -10.58 19.79 2.17
N TRP A 267 -11.77 20.34 2.22
CA TRP A 267 -12.00 21.66 1.69
C TRP A 267 -13.02 22.43 2.53
N TRP A 268 -12.95 23.76 2.46
CA TRP A 268 -13.78 24.66 3.22
C TRP A 268 -14.36 25.73 2.32
N TYR A 269 -15.61 26.12 2.62
CA TYR A 269 -16.21 27.34 2.13
C TYR A 269 -16.28 28.34 3.26
N ILE A 270 -15.80 29.56 3.04
CA ILE A 270 -15.83 30.65 4.01
C ILE A 270 -17.15 31.39 3.86
N TYR A 271 -18.03 31.25 4.86
CA TYR A 271 -19.37 31.81 4.84
C TYR A 271 -19.44 33.21 5.44
N GLU A 272 -18.65 33.48 6.51
CA GLU A 272 -18.64 34.77 7.21
C GLU A 272 -17.26 35.03 7.81
N GLY A 273 -16.81 36.29 7.77
CA GLY A 273 -15.60 36.72 8.46
C GLY A 273 -14.31 36.48 7.70
N GLU A 274 -13.21 36.59 8.46
CA GLU A 274 -11.85 36.48 7.93
C GLU A 274 -11.04 35.44 8.71
N TRP A 275 -10.22 34.65 8.00
CA TRP A 275 -9.40 33.60 8.56
C TRP A 275 -7.95 33.73 8.09
N GLU A 276 -7.01 33.50 8.99
CA GLU A 276 -5.61 33.26 8.65
C GLU A 276 -5.40 31.74 8.51
N TRP A 277 -4.95 31.32 7.35
CA TRP A 277 -4.54 29.95 7.04
C TRP A 277 -3.01 29.91 6.97
N GLU A 278 -2.41 29.16 7.86
CA GLU A 278 -0.99 28.82 7.78
C GLU A 278 -0.88 27.44 7.11
N ILE A 279 -0.33 27.42 5.90
CA ILE A 279 -0.14 26.21 5.10
C ILE A 279 1.36 26.02 4.88
N GLU A 280 1.94 24.97 5.46
CA GLU A 280 3.39 24.68 5.35
C GLU A 280 4.28 25.85 5.77
N GLY A 281 3.81 26.65 6.71
CA GLY A 281 4.50 27.82 7.22
C GLY A 281 4.19 29.13 6.49
N GLU A 282 3.52 29.08 5.34
CA GLU A 282 3.05 30.27 4.64
C GLU A 282 1.66 30.70 5.13
N LYS A 283 1.52 31.98 5.43
CA LYS A 283 0.25 32.56 5.88
C LYS A 283 -0.54 33.14 4.71
N LYS A 284 -1.83 32.83 4.67
CA LYS A 284 -2.80 33.33 3.69
C LYS A 284 -4.05 33.81 4.41
N ILE A 285 -4.54 34.99 4.01
CA ILE A 285 -5.83 35.48 4.49
C ILE A 285 -6.90 35.06 3.51
N VAL A 286 -7.95 34.44 4.02
CA VAL A 286 -9.13 34.04 3.26
C VAL A 286 -10.38 34.71 3.88
N LYS A 287 -11.37 35.00 3.04
CA LYS A 287 -12.53 35.82 3.39
C LYS A 287 -13.83 35.19 2.91
N GLU A 288 -14.93 35.77 3.31
CA GLU A 288 -16.27 35.44 2.84
C GLU A 288 -16.30 35.27 1.31
N GLY A 289 -16.83 34.12 0.87
CA GLY A 289 -16.92 33.73 -0.54
C GLY A 289 -15.74 32.85 -1.04
N ASP A 290 -14.62 32.78 -0.30
CA ASP A 290 -13.51 31.97 -0.69
C ASP A 290 -13.74 30.47 -0.46
N ILE A 291 -13.14 29.63 -1.32
CA ILE A 291 -13.04 28.18 -1.14
C ILE A 291 -11.56 27.83 -0.93
N VAL A 292 -11.27 27.09 0.11
CA VAL A 292 -9.92 26.59 0.40
C VAL A 292 -9.89 25.09 0.24
N PHE A 293 -8.94 24.59 -0.53
CA PHE A 293 -8.72 23.16 -0.73
C PHE A 293 -7.39 22.76 -0.09
N MET A 294 -7.39 21.65 0.64
CA MET A 294 -6.21 21.08 1.30
C MET A 294 -6.02 19.63 0.87
N GLU A 295 -4.93 19.37 0.19
CA GLU A 295 -4.52 18.01 -0.12
C GLU A 295 -4.07 17.29 1.16
N LYS A 296 -4.29 15.98 1.19
CA LYS A 296 -3.75 15.13 2.25
C LYS A 296 -2.24 15.34 2.41
N ASN A 297 -1.75 15.13 3.62
CA ASN A 297 -0.35 15.32 4.04
C ASN A 297 0.16 16.77 4.03
N ARG A 298 -0.67 17.77 3.73
CA ARG A 298 -0.28 19.18 3.85
C ARG A 298 -0.58 19.69 5.25
N VAL A 299 0.47 20.18 5.89
CA VAL A 299 0.37 20.75 7.24
C VAL A 299 -0.34 22.10 7.19
N HIS A 300 -1.33 22.25 8.05
CA HIS A 300 -2.06 23.50 8.14
C HIS A 300 -2.54 23.82 9.56
N LYS A 301 -2.82 25.12 9.76
CA LYS A 301 -3.44 25.68 10.95
C LYS A 301 -4.41 26.77 10.49
N ILE A 302 -5.56 26.85 11.13
CA ILE A 302 -6.60 27.83 10.79
C ILE A 302 -6.86 28.68 12.03
N THR A 303 -6.95 30.00 11.88
CA THR A 303 -7.25 30.93 12.97
C THR A 303 -8.21 32.00 12.46
N ALA A 304 -9.29 32.26 13.20
CA ALA A 304 -10.17 33.40 12.94
C ALA A 304 -9.41 34.70 13.21
N SER A 305 -9.17 35.52 12.17
CA SER A 305 -8.23 36.65 12.23
C SER A 305 -8.90 38.03 12.30
N GLY A 306 -10.18 38.14 11.94
CA GLY A 306 -10.89 39.39 11.93
C GLY A 306 -11.27 39.92 13.33
N SER A 307 -12.06 40.97 13.40
CA SER A 307 -12.60 41.55 14.64
C SER A 307 -13.98 41.02 15.05
N LYS A 308 -14.56 40.15 14.22
CA LYS A 308 -15.89 39.57 14.43
C LYS A 308 -15.76 38.04 14.38
N ARG A 309 -16.79 37.32 14.82
CA ARG A 309 -16.87 35.88 14.60
C ARG A 309 -16.67 35.54 13.12
N ALA A 310 -16.14 34.35 12.88
CA ALA A 310 -15.96 33.84 11.53
C ALA A 310 -16.59 32.45 11.41
N ILE A 311 -17.19 32.14 10.25
CA ILE A 311 -17.92 30.91 9.99
C ILE A 311 -17.38 30.26 8.72
N ARG A 312 -17.00 28.99 8.84
CA ARG A 312 -16.59 28.16 7.72
C ARG A 312 -17.39 26.85 7.66
N PHE A 313 -17.55 26.32 6.49
CA PHE A 313 -18.08 24.98 6.25
C PHE A 313 -16.90 24.05 5.94
N ALA A 314 -16.68 23.08 6.80
CA ALA A 314 -15.65 22.07 6.62
C ALA A 314 -16.27 20.82 5.97
N VAL A 315 -15.70 20.39 4.86
CA VAL A 315 -16.14 19.20 4.13
C VAL A 315 -15.01 18.21 4.04
N SER A 316 -15.21 17.06 4.64
CA SER A 316 -14.25 15.97 4.74
C SER A 316 -14.97 14.66 5.05
N ARG A 317 -14.27 13.57 5.30
CA ARG A 317 -14.88 12.39 5.95
C ARG A 317 -15.08 12.64 7.44
N SER A 318 -16.10 11.99 8.01
CA SER A 318 -16.41 12.12 9.44
C SER A 318 -15.35 11.45 10.36
N ASP A 319 -14.57 10.52 9.81
CA ASP A 319 -13.53 9.75 10.48
C ASP A 319 -12.10 10.09 10.01
N VAL A 320 -11.90 11.26 9.38
CA VAL A 320 -10.60 11.68 8.91
C VAL A 320 -9.60 11.83 10.06
N ALA A 321 -8.45 11.19 9.92
CA ALA A 321 -7.40 11.28 10.93
C ALA A 321 -6.75 12.67 10.94
N HIS A 322 -6.62 13.26 12.14
CA HIS A 322 -5.88 14.50 12.40
C HIS A 322 -4.56 14.14 13.06
N VAL A 323 -3.46 14.34 12.38
CA VAL A 323 -2.11 14.11 12.91
C VAL A 323 -1.54 15.45 13.35
N PHE A 324 -1.44 15.67 14.66
CA PHE A 324 -0.95 16.91 15.26
C PHE A 324 0.58 16.96 15.32
N ILE A 325 1.13 18.15 15.12
CA ILE A 325 2.56 18.44 15.09
C ILE A 325 2.92 19.73 15.82
#